data_ad11913ce4f5229fd6166c46976bea98
#
_entry.id   ad11913ce4f5229fd6166c46976bea98
#
_cell.length_a   1.000
_cell.length_b   1.000
_cell.length_c   1.000
_cell.angle_alpha   90.00
_cell.angle_beta   90.00
_cell.angle_gamma   90.00
#
_symmetry.space_group_name_H-M   'P 1'
#
loop_
_entity.id
_entity.type
_entity.pdbx_description
1 polymer ?
#
loop_
_entity_poly.entity_id
_entity_poly.type
_entity_poly.pdbx_seq_one_letter_code
_entity_poly.pdbx_strand_id
1 'polypeptide(L)'
;MKILHTADWHIGQFKGPVVDGVNLRSQDTVKCLEYMVQVAIEEKPDIVCVSGDIFHQEQVGPVRYSDEMITATNIITSLAHFSKYVIVMRGTPNHDGAAQFRVLERMLLNIRNVDVVTEPGVIKTPWADIACLPGFDKQEFRAKFPGLSADEENLAWTKYISDMVFALRAECEKTPILMAHYTVPGCNMESGQTSFFTNFEPVIPREALMAARYEAVLLGHIHRPQIIEGLDNVFYSGAINAMNFNDEGQDRGFWIHEFNEKGTLVKGHKYTTP
;
A
#
# COMPACT_ATOMS: atom_id res chain seq x y z
N MET A 1 1.47 20.12 -5.90
CA MET A 1 1.10 18.71 -6.18
C MET A 1 0.33 18.14 -4.99
N LYS A 2 -0.74 17.38 -5.27
CA LYS A 2 -1.50 16.63 -4.25
C LYS A 2 -1.38 15.12 -4.51
N ILE A 3 -1.16 14.34 -3.46
CA ILE A 3 -1.11 12.87 -3.53
C ILE A 3 -2.17 12.29 -2.60
N LEU A 4 -3.08 11.47 -3.13
CA LEU A 4 -3.91 10.59 -2.34
C LEU A 4 -3.13 9.32 -2.03
N HIS A 5 -2.99 8.99 -0.74
CA HIS A 5 -2.29 7.80 -0.26
C HIS A 5 -3.28 6.88 0.48
N THR A 6 -3.38 5.66 0.02
CA THR A 6 -4.24 4.61 0.56
C THR A 6 -3.53 3.25 0.48
N ALA A 7 -3.93 2.30 1.31
CA ALA A 7 -3.48 0.91 1.29
C ALA A 7 -4.50 0.02 2.02
N ASP A 8 -4.19 -1.27 2.12
CA ASP A 8 -4.86 -2.21 3.00
C ASP A 8 -6.40 -2.18 2.81
N TRP A 9 -6.83 -2.27 1.54
CA TRP A 9 -8.25 -2.29 1.18
C TRP A 9 -8.92 -3.59 1.59
N HIS A 10 -8.19 -4.70 1.48
CA HIS A 10 -8.65 -6.05 1.81
C HIS A 10 -10.03 -6.37 1.23
N ILE A 11 -10.22 -6.06 -0.04
CA ILE A 11 -11.45 -6.41 -0.75
C ILE A 11 -11.61 -7.92 -0.74
N GLY A 12 -12.69 -8.43 -0.14
CA GLY A 12 -12.89 -9.88 -0.04
C GLY A 12 -14.06 -10.27 0.84
N GLN A 13 -14.17 -11.58 1.08
CA GLN A 13 -15.22 -12.16 1.90
C GLN A 13 -14.77 -12.27 3.35
N PHE A 14 -15.47 -11.63 4.25
CA PHE A 14 -15.21 -11.69 5.69
C PHE A 14 -16.18 -12.64 6.40
N LYS A 15 -15.76 -13.17 7.55
CA LYS A 15 -16.70 -13.80 8.48
C LYS A 15 -17.64 -12.73 9.03
N GLY A 16 -18.94 -12.86 8.77
CA GLY A 16 -19.92 -11.87 9.20
C GLY A 16 -21.33 -12.15 8.68
N PRO A 17 -22.28 -11.28 8.98
CA PRO A 17 -23.67 -11.45 8.54
C PRO A 17 -23.78 -11.41 7.02
N VAL A 18 -24.61 -12.31 6.48
CA VAL A 18 -25.00 -12.34 5.07
C VAL A 18 -26.49 -12.10 4.99
N VAL A 19 -26.89 -11.05 4.25
CA VAL A 19 -28.31 -10.68 4.03
C VAL A 19 -28.53 -10.65 2.52
N ASP A 20 -29.54 -11.37 2.04
CA ASP A 20 -29.89 -11.48 0.62
C ASP A 20 -28.68 -11.87 -0.28
N GLY A 21 -27.80 -12.75 0.26
CA GLY A 21 -26.60 -13.21 -0.44
C GLY A 21 -25.41 -12.24 -0.40
N VAL A 22 -25.55 -11.09 0.26
CA VAL A 22 -24.49 -10.06 0.37
C VAL A 22 -23.84 -10.12 1.74
N ASN A 23 -22.52 -10.23 1.79
CA ASN A 23 -21.73 -10.11 3.02
C ASN A 23 -21.67 -8.64 3.43
N LEU A 24 -22.27 -8.29 4.58
CA LEU A 24 -22.37 -6.90 5.01
C LEU A 24 -21.02 -6.24 5.26
N ARG A 25 -20.03 -6.97 5.76
CA ARG A 25 -18.68 -6.44 6.00
C ARG A 25 -17.95 -6.13 4.68
N SER A 26 -18.11 -6.99 3.68
CA SER A 26 -17.57 -6.70 2.34
C SER A 26 -18.24 -5.47 1.74
N GLN A 27 -19.55 -5.31 1.95
CA GLN A 27 -20.28 -4.12 1.51
C GLN A 27 -19.81 -2.83 2.21
N ASP A 28 -19.51 -2.89 3.50
CA ASP A 28 -18.99 -1.74 4.23
C ASP A 28 -17.60 -1.32 3.72
N THR A 29 -16.73 -2.28 3.37
CA THR A 29 -15.46 -1.98 2.72
C THR A 29 -15.68 -1.25 1.37
N VAL A 30 -16.64 -1.70 0.57
CA VAL A 30 -16.98 -1.03 -0.70
C VAL A 30 -17.45 0.41 -0.46
N LYS A 31 -18.31 0.66 0.53
CA LYS A 31 -18.76 2.03 0.89
C LYS A 31 -17.59 2.93 1.29
N CYS A 32 -16.64 2.43 2.07
CA CYS A 32 -15.44 3.19 2.43
C CYS A 32 -14.59 3.54 1.20
N LEU A 33 -14.45 2.62 0.24
CA LEU A 33 -13.76 2.85 -1.03
C LEU A 33 -14.50 3.87 -1.91
N GLU A 34 -15.81 3.78 -1.99
CA GLU A 34 -16.66 4.75 -2.71
C GLU A 34 -16.55 6.15 -2.10
N TYR A 35 -16.52 6.25 -0.77
CA TYR A 35 -16.26 7.52 -0.07
C TYR A 35 -14.88 8.09 -0.45
N MET A 36 -13.83 7.27 -0.50
CA MET A 36 -12.51 7.69 -0.95
C MET A 36 -12.55 8.24 -2.39
N VAL A 37 -13.28 7.58 -3.29
CA VAL A 37 -13.47 8.07 -4.67
C VAL A 37 -14.19 9.42 -4.66
N GLN A 38 -15.21 9.60 -3.81
CA GLN A 38 -15.91 10.88 -3.68
C GLN A 38 -14.97 12.01 -3.23
N VAL A 39 -14.10 11.75 -2.25
CA VAL A 39 -13.07 12.71 -1.83
C VAL A 39 -12.07 12.99 -2.96
N ALA A 40 -11.70 11.98 -3.76
CA ALA A 40 -10.82 12.18 -4.91
C ALA A 40 -11.45 13.09 -5.98
N ILE A 41 -12.78 13.02 -6.16
CA ILE A 41 -13.52 13.95 -7.05
C ILE A 41 -13.40 15.40 -6.56
N GLU A 42 -13.48 15.62 -5.26
CA GLU A 42 -13.44 16.95 -4.64
C GLU A 42 -12.01 17.51 -4.61
N GLU A 43 -11.06 16.70 -4.15
CA GLU A 43 -9.66 17.08 -3.93
C GLU A 43 -8.81 17.09 -5.21
N LYS A 44 -9.20 16.34 -6.24
CA LYS A 44 -8.53 16.23 -7.54
C LYS A 44 -7.03 15.97 -7.40
N PRO A 45 -6.62 14.85 -6.79
CA PRO A 45 -5.21 14.55 -6.59
C PRO A 45 -4.48 14.46 -7.93
N ASP A 46 -3.23 14.91 -7.96
CA ASP A 46 -2.36 14.72 -9.12
C ASP A 46 -1.96 13.25 -9.26
N ILE A 47 -1.64 12.62 -8.13
CA ILE A 47 -1.23 11.21 -8.06
C ILE A 47 -2.07 10.50 -7.01
N VAL A 48 -2.45 9.26 -7.28
CA VAL A 48 -3.00 8.32 -6.31
C VAL A 48 -1.98 7.19 -6.11
N CYS A 49 -1.60 6.95 -4.86
CA CYS A 49 -0.71 5.86 -4.45
C CYS A 49 -1.51 4.82 -3.64
N VAL A 50 -1.67 3.62 -4.20
CA VAL A 50 -2.29 2.47 -3.53
C VAL A 50 -1.17 1.54 -3.08
N SER A 51 -0.79 1.63 -1.79
CA SER A 51 0.42 1.02 -1.23
C SER A 51 0.22 -0.44 -0.77
N GLY A 52 -0.51 -1.25 -1.56
CA GLY A 52 -0.63 -2.70 -1.42
C GLY A 52 -1.81 -3.19 -0.57
N ASP A 53 -1.93 -4.52 -0.49
CA ASP A 53 -2.97 -5.29 0.17
C ASP A 53 -4.39 -4.89 -0.29
N ILE A 54 -4.58 -4.99 -1.61
CA ILE A 54 -5.86 -4.70 -2.27
C ILE A 54 -6.88 -5.78 -1.97
N PHE A 55 -6.46 -7.05 -1.99
CA PHE A 55 -7.32 -8.19 -1.74
C PHE A 55 -7.19 -8.71 -0.31
N HIS A 56 -8.25 -9.33 0.21
CA HIS A 56 -8.25 -9.89 1.57
C HIS A 56 -7.45 -11.20 1.65
N GLN A 57 -7.48 -12.00 0.59
CA GLN A 57 -6.77 -13.26 0.49
C GLN A 57 -6.30 -13.52 -0.93
N GLU A 58 -5.13 -14.16 -1.08
CA GLU A 58 -4.72 -14.67 -2.38
C GLU A 58 -5.72 -15.72 -2.90
N GLN A 59 -5.95 -15.71 -4.20
CA GLN A 59 -6.70 -16.79 -4.85
C GLN A 59 -5.76 -17.94 -5.19
N VAL A 60 -5.95 -19.07 -4.52
CA VAL A 60 -5.23 -20.31 -4.81
C VAL A 60 -5.89 -21.03 -5.99
N GLY A 61 -5.10 -21.34 -7.00
CA GLY A 61 -5.56 -21.99 -8.24
C GLY A 61 -5.90 -21.03 -9.38
N PRO A 62 -6.75 -21.43 -10.33
CA PRO A 62 -7.12 -20.57 -11.45
C PRO A 62 -7.83 -19.32 -10.95
N VAL A 63 -7.27 -18.14 -11.25
CA VAL A 63 -7.90 -16.85 -10.93
C VAL A 63 -9.20 -16.74 -11.70
N ARG A 64 -10.30 -16.60 -10.98
CA ARG A 64 -11.64 -16.43 -11.53
C ARG A 64 -12.01 -14.96 -11.54
N TYR A 65 -12.90 -14.59 -12.44
CA TYR A 65 -13.64 -13.32 -12.35
C TYR A 65 -14.45 -13.36 -11.05
N SER A 66 -14.02 -12.60 -10.06
CA SER A 66 -14.69 -12.51 -8.77
C SER A 66 -15.22 -11.10 -8.55
N ASP A 67 -16.20 -10.95 -7.67
CA ASP A 67 -16.72 -9.63 -7.29
C ASP A 67 -15.61 -8.73 -6.72
N GLU A 68 -14.62 -9.33 -6.06
CA GLU A 68 -13.45 -8.62 -5.53
C GLU A 68 -12.61 -8.00 -6.65
N MET A 69 -12.34 -8.77 -7.71
CA MET A 69 -11.57 -8.28 -8.87
C MET A 69 -12.32 -7.17 -9.61
N ILE A 70 -13.64 -7.33 -9.80
CA ILE A 70 -14.50 -6.32 -10.43
C ILE A 70 -14.50 -5.05 -9.58
N THR A 71 -14.69 -5.19 -8.26
CA THR A 71 -14.68 -4.05 -7.32
C THR A 71 -13.36 -3.30 -7.38
N ALA A 72 -12.22 -4.01 -7.24
CA ALA A 72 -10.89 -3.41 -7.31
C ALA A 72 -10.70 -2.64 -8.63
N THR A 73 -11.04 -3.26 -9.75
CA THR A 73 -10.92 -2.64 -11.08
C THR A 73 -11.79 -1.39 -11.21
N ASN A 74 -13.03 -1.42 -10.74
CA ASN A 74 -13.96 -0.30 -10.79
C ASN A 74 -13.47 0.88 -9.95
N ILE A 75 -13.01 0.63 -8.72
CA ILE A 75 -12.48 1.67 -7.84
C ILE A 75 -11.23 2.31 -8.45
N ILE A 76 -10.26 1.51 -8.93
CA ILE A 76 -9.04 2.02 -9.56
C ILE A 76 -9.37 2.82 -10.82
N THR A 77 -10.29 2.34 -11.64
CA THR A 77 -10.75 3.05 -12.85
C THR A 77 -11.39 4.39 -12.49
N SER A 78 -12.21 4.43 -11.43
CA SER A 78 -12.82 5.66 -10.95
C SER A 78 -11.76 6.64 -10.44
N LEU A 79 -10.79 6.20 -9.66
CA LEU A 79 -9.67 7.03 -9.23
C LEU A 79 -8.87 7.56 -10.41
N ALA A 80 -8.61 6.75 -11.43
CA ALA A 80 -7.90 7.15 -12.64
C ALA A 80 -8.67 8.20 -13.47
N HIS A 81 -10.01 8.19 -13.39
CA HIS A 81 -10.83 9.19 -14.06
C HIS A 81 -10.73 10.58 -13.40
N PHE A 82 -10.54 10.64 -12.09
CA PHE A 82 -10.53 11.88 -11.32
C PHE A 82 -9.13 12.32 -10.85
N SER A 83 -8.09 11.60 -11.22
CA SER A 83 -6.69 11.95 -10.96
C SER A 83 -5.87 11.95 -12.25
N LYS A 84 -4.65 12.51 -12.19
CA LYS A 84 -3.77 12.53 -13.37
C LYS A 84 -2.94 11.26 -13.48
N TYR A 85 -2.69 10.58 -12.36
CA TYR A 85 -1.88 9.35 -12.30
C TYR A 85 -2.33 8.45 -11.15
N VAL A 86 -2.37 7.14 -11.37
CA VAL A 86 -2.65 6.14 -10.34
C VAL A 86 -1.56 5.08 -10.36
N ILE A 87 -0.97 4.81 -9.21
CA ILE A 87 0.02 3.76 -9.02
C ILE A 87 -0.56 2.75 -8.06
N VAL A 88 -0.67 1.51 -8.51
CA VAL A 88 -1.23 0.38 -7.77
C VAL A 88 -0.13 -0.61 -7.50
N MET A 89 0.34 -0.69 -6.27
CA MET A 89 1.45 -1.55 -5.89
C MET A 89 0.96 -2.82 -5.20
N ARG A 90 1.60 -3.95 -5.50
CA ARG A 90 1.35 -5.23 -4.85
C ARG A 90 1.79 -5.18 -3.38
N GLY A 91 0.93 -5.63 -2.48
CA GLY A 91 1.23 -5.82 -1.06
C GLY A 91 1.81 -7.19 -0.74
N THR A 92 1.43 -7.77 0.39
CA THR A 92 1.91 -9.09 0.81
C THR A 92 1.39 -10.21 -0.10
N PRO A 93 2.18 -11.26 -0.38
CA PRO A 93 1.75 -12.37 -1.23
C PRO A 93 0.51 -13.11 -0.73
N ASN A 94 0.28 -13.14 0.59
CA ASN A 94 -0.89 -13.78 1.20
C ASN A 94 -2.21 -13.06 0.90
N HIS A 95 -2.16 -11.79 0.60
CA HIS A 95 -3.29 -10.95 0.22
C HIS A 95 -3.30 -10.75 -1.29
N ASP A 96 -2.20 -10.30 -1.84
CA ASP A 96 -2.04 -9.94 -3.24
C ASP A 96 -1.26 -11.01 -4.01
N GLY A 97 -1.91 -12.12 -4.32
CA GLY A 97 -1.31 -13.23 -5.06
C GLY A 97 -0.78 -12.81 -6.45
N ALA A 98 0.39 -13.32 -6.85
CA ALA A 98 1.03 -12.95 -8.13
C ALA A 98 0.12 -13.21 -9.35
N ALA A 99 -0.65 -14.31 -9.36
CA ALA A 99 -1.58 -14.61 -10.43
C ALA A 99 -2.76 -13.62 -10.46
N GLN A 100 -3.24 -13.22 -9.30
CA GLN A 100 -4.34 -12.27 -9.12
C GLN A 100 -3.94 -10.88 -9.59
N PHE A 101 -2.74 -10.41 -9.24
CA PHE A 101 -2.20 -9.14 -9.72
C PHE A 101 -1.96 -9.12 -11.23
N ARG A 102 -1.50 -10.21 -11.84
CA ARG A 102 -1.42 -10.30 -13.31
C ARG A 102 -2.78 -10.15 -14.01
N VAL A 103 -3.86 -10.64 -13.38
CA VAL A 103 -5.21 -10.42 -13.92
C VAL A 103 -5.62 -8.96 -13.78
N LEU A 104 -5.40 -8.36 -12.60
CA LEU A 104 -5.68 -6.95 -12.34
C LEU A 104 -4.93 -6.04 -13.34
N GLU A 105 -3.63 -6.27 -13.54
CA GLU A 105 -2.82 -5.55 -14.53
C GLU A 105 -3.43 -5.62 -15.92
N ARG A 106 -3.85 -6.82 -16.38
CA ARG A 106 -4.48 -6.99 -17.68
C ARG A 106 -5.83 -6.28 -17.81
N MET A 107 -6.62 -6.23 -16.74
CA MET A 107 -7.89 -5.50 -16.74
C MET A 107 -7.69 -3.99 -16.84
N LEU A 108 -6.60 -3.47 -16.28
CA LEU A 108 -6.26 -2.05 -16.25
C LEU A 108 -5.39 -1.60 -17.44
N LEU A 109 -4.90 -2.52 -18.27
CA LEU A 109 -3.93 -2.28 -19.35
C LEU A 109 -4.29 -1.13 -20.30
N ASN A 110 -5.58 -0.91 -20.55
CA ASN A 110 -6.05 0.13 -21.47
C ASN A 110 -6.29 1.49 -20.79
N ILE A 111 -6.04 1.61 -19.48
CA ILE A 111 -6.19 2.86 -18.73
C ILE A 111 -4.81 3.53 -18.68
N ARG A 112 -4.60 4.54 -19.52
CA ARG A 112 -3.27 5.11 -19.81
C ARG A 112 -2.54 5.72 -18.62
N ASN A 113 -3.25 6.13 -17.59
CA ASN A 113 -2.71 6.79 -16.41
C ASN A 113 -2.72 5.89 -15.18
N VAL A 114 -2.71 4.56 -15.38
CA VAL A 114 -2.62 3.56 -14.32
C VAL A 114 -1.38 2.71 -14.54
N ASP A 115 -0.50 2.65 -13.56
CA ASP A 115 0.59 1.67 -13.47
C ASP A 115 0.32 0.67 -12.36
N VAL A 116 0.45 -0.62 -12.68
CA VAL A 116 0.40 -1.72 -11.72
C VAL A 116 1.83 -2.20 -11.47
N VAL A 117 2.27 -2.15 -10.23
CA VAL A 117 3.67 -2.41 -9.84
C VAL A 117 3.75 -3.66 -9.00
N THR A 118 4.46 -4.66 -9.51
CA THR A 118 4.68 -5.96 -8.83
C THR A 118 6.14 -6.19 -8.45
N GLU A 119 7.07 -5.43 -9.03
CA GLU A 119 8.52 -5.50 -8.79
C GLU A 119 9.05 -4.13 -8.35
N PRO A 120 10.17 -4.08 -7.60
CA PRO A 120 10.81 -2.82 -7.25
C PRO A 120 11.18 -1.98 -8.47
N GLY A 121 10.88 -0.69 -8.45
CA GLY A 121 11.18 0.21 -9.56
C GLY A 121 10.77 1.65 -9.27
N VAL A 122 11.09 2.57 -10.18
CA VAL A 122 10.74 3.99 -10.05
C VAL A 122 9.79 4.40 -11.16
N ILE A 123 8.61 4.87 -10.78
CA ILE A 123 7.63 5.46 -11.70
C ILE A 123 7.91 6.97 -11.83
N LYS A 124 8.25 7.38 -13.04
CA LYS A 124 8.54 8.78 -13.36
C LYS A 124 7.26 9.52 -13.70
N THR A 125 6.83 10.46 -12.85
CA THR A 125 5.71 11.35 -13.15
C THR A 125 6.19 12.76 -13.52
N PRO A 126 5.34 13.64 -14.04
CA PRO A 126 5.72 15.03 -14.29
C PRO A 126 6.19 15.78 -13.04
N TRP A 127 5.70 15.43 -11.84
CA TRP A 127 5.88 16.19 -10.61
C TRP A 127 6.84 15.55 -9.60
N ALA A 128 6.90 14.22 -9.57
CA ALA A 128 7.65 13.46 -8.59
C ALA A 128 8.11 12.13 -9.18
N ASP A 129 9.14 11.55 -8.61
CA ASP A 129 9.58 10.19 -8.89
C ASP A 129 9.12 9.30 -7.73
N ILE A 130 8.28 8.32 -8.04
CA ILE A 130 7.70 7.42 -7.06
C ILE A 130 8.50 6.12 -7.06
N ALA A 131 9.35 5.97 -6.07
CA ALA A 131 10.08 4.74 -5.80
C ALA A 131 9.10 3.71 -5.21
N CYS A 132 8.89 2.60 -5.88
CA CYS A 132 7.95 1.56 -5.48
C CYS A 132 8.72 0.34 -4.95
N LEU A 133 8.42 -0.08 -3.73
CA LEU A 133 8.98 -1.26 -3.09
C LEU A 133 7.81 -2.19 -2.65
N PRO A 134 7.34 -3.08 -3.54
CA PRO A 134 6.25 -4.02 -3.26
C PRO A 134 6.52 -4.94 -2.08
N GLY A 135 5.47 -5.54 -1.55
CA GLY A 135 5.55 -6.47 -0.43
C GLY A 135 6.50 -7.64 -0.72
N PHE A 136 7.24 -8.06 0.31
CA PHE A 136 8.32 -9.01 0.19
C PHE A 136 7.83 -10.46 0.05
N ASP A 137 8.31 -11.14 -0.97
CA ASP A 137 8.05 -12.58 -1.15
C ASP A 137 9.23 -13.41 -0.60
N LYS A 138 8.99 -14.02 0.57
CA LYS A 138 10.00 -14.86 1.23
C LYS A 138 10.35 -16.11 0.41
N GLN A 139 9.41 -16.64 -0.35
CA GLN A 139 9.64 -17.84 -1.17
C GLN A 139 10.54 -17.49 -2.36
N GLU A 140 10.29 -16.35 -3.02
CA GLU A 140 11.17 -15.86 -4.08
C GLU A 140 12.57 -15.57 -3.55
N PHE A 141 12.69 -14.97 -2.37
CA PHE A 141 13.98 -14.68 -1.76
C PHE A 141 14.75 -15.97 -1.46
N ARG A 142 14.12 -16.96 -0.85
CA ARG A 142 14.73 -18.27 -0.56
C ARG A 142 15.15 -19.02 -1.81
N ALA A 143 14.42 -18.87 -2.90
CA ALA A 143 14.81 -19.42 -4.20
C ALA A 143 16.09 -18.77 -4.76
N LYS A 144 16.27 -17.46 -4.53
CA LYS A 144 17.47 -16.72 -4.95
C LYS A 144 18.68 -16.95 -4.02
N PHE A 145 18.43 -17.19 -2.72
CA PHE A 145 19.47 -17.34 -1.68
C PHE A 145 19.24 -18.62 -0.86
N PRO A 146 19.44 -19.81 -1.45
CA PRO A 146 19.16 -21.06 -0.76
C PRO A 146 20.20 -21.37 0.34
N GLY A 147 19.75 -22.06 1.40
CA GLY A 147 20.63 -22.65 2.41
C GLY A 147 20.99 -21.75 3.59
N LEU A 148 20.34 -20.60 3.72
CA LEU A 148 20.48 -19.75 4.90
C LEU A 148 19.74 -20.32 6.11
N SER A 149 20.31 -20.19 7.31
CA SER A 149 19.59 -20.40 8.57
C SER A 149 18.55 -19.28 8.79
N ALA A 150 17.62 -19.46 9.73
CA ALA A 150 16.59 -18.46 10.02
C ALA A 150 17.17 -17.10 10.43
N ASP A 151 18.24 -17.10 11.22
CA ASP A 151 18.90 -15.87 11.66
C ASP A 151 19.65 -15.18 10.50
N GLU A 152 20.31 -15.94 9.65
CA GLU A 152 20.97 -15.44 8.43
C GLU A 152 19.95 -14.89 7.43
N GLU A 153 18.80 -15.55 7.26
CA GLU A 153 17.70 -15.05 6.43
C GLU A 153 17.22 -13.67 6.90
N ASN A 154 16.95 -13.51 8.20
CA ASN A 154 16.42 -12.25 8.75
C ASN A 154 17.39 -11.08 8.53
N LEU A 155 18.68 -11.34 8.75
CA LEU A 155 19.72 -10.34 8.49
C LEU A 155 19.84 -10.02 6.99
N ALA A 156 19.79 -11.05 6.13
CA ALA A 156 19.88 -10.89 4.69
C ALA A 156 18.66 -10.14 4.12
N TRP A 157 17.45 -10.38 4.63
CA TRP A 157 16.24 -9.64 4.23
C TRP A 157 16.35 -8.16 4.57
N THR A 158 16.70 -7.86 5.82
CA THR A 158 16.85 -6.47 6.28
C THR A 158 17.90 -5.72 5.45
N LYS A 159 19.01 -6.37 5.16
CA LYS A 159 20.04 -5.80 4.30
C LYS A 159 19.53 -5.58 2.87
N TYR A 160 18.91 -6.59 2.26
CA TYR A 160 18.36 -6.49 0.90
C TYR A 160 17.36 -5.34 0.77
N ILE A 161 16.44 -5.21 1.73
CA ILE A 161 15.45 -4.14 1.74
C ILE A 161 16.11 -2.77 1.89
N SER A 162 17.09 -2.65 2.79
CA SER A 162 17.86 -1.41 2.96
C SER A 162 18.59 -1.03 1.66
N ASP A 163 19.26 -1.99 1.02
CA ASP A 163 19.96 -1.77 -0.25
C ASP A 163 18.97 -1.31 -1.34
N MET A 164 17.76 -1.90 -1.39
CA MET A 164 16.71 -1.49 -2.33
C MET A 164 16.20 -0.07 -2.08
N VAL A 165 16.00 0.32 -0.80
CA VAL A 165 15.61 1.69 -0.44
C VAL A 165 16.62 2.70 -0.98
N PHE A 166 17.92 2.44 -0.86
CA PHE A 166 18.97 3.31 -1.39
C PHE A 166 19.06 3.27 -2.92
N ALA A 167 18.98 2.07 -3.53
CA ALA A 167 19.05 1.92 -4.98
C ALA A 167 17.91 2.69 -5.67
N LEU A 168 16.67 2.49 -5.22
CA LEU A 168 15.51 3.21 -5.75
C LEU A 168 15.61 4.72 -5.53
N ARG A 169 16.14 5.15 -4.37
CA ARG A 169 16.36 6.58 -4.12
C ARG A 169 17.37 7.19 -5.10
N ALA A 170 18.41 6.45 -5.45
CA ALA A 170 19.44 6.92 -6.39
C ALA A 170 18.92 7.10 -7.82
N GLU A 171 17.83 6.41 -8.19
CA GLU A 171 17.17 6.55 -9.49
C GLU A 171 16.22 7.75 -9.55
N CYS A 172 15.90 8.36 -8.41
CA CYS A 172 15.01 9.54 -8.36
C CYS A 172 15.77 10.82 -8.71
N GLU A 173 15.26 11.57 -9.68
CA GLU A 173 15.79 12.85 -10.15
C GLU A 173 14.93 14.04 -9.71
N LYS A 174 13.61 13.82 -9.56
CA LYS A 174 12.64 14.81 -9.08
C LYS A 174 12.37 14.60 -7.60
N THR A 175 11.31 15.20 -7.07
CA THR A 175 10.82 14.97 -5.70
C THR A 175 10.72 13.47 -5.42
N PRO A 176 11.61 12.92 -4.57
CA PRO A 176 11.66 11.50 -4.34
C PRO A 176 10.61 11.09 -3.30
N ILE A 177 9.71 10.19 -3.66
CA ILE A 177 8.69 9.64 -2.78
C ILE A 177 8.86 8.13 -2.77
N LEU A 178 8.91 7.53 -1.58
CA LEU A 178 8.92 6.08 -1.42
C LEU A 178 7.48 5.60 -1.17
N MET A 179 7.05 4.64 -1.95
CA MET A 179 5.82 3.87 -1.76
C MET A 179 6.22 2.43 -1.42
N ALA A 180 5.85 1.93 -0.24
CA ALA A 180 6.31 0.62 0.22
C ALA A 180 5.25 -0.10 1.07
N HIS A 181 5.36 -1.44 1.17
CA HIS A 181 4.43 -2.26 1.95
C HIS A 181 5.21 -3.11 2.96
N TYR A 182 5.59 -2.50 4.07
CA TYR A 182 6.48 -3.07 5.09
C TYR A 182 6.24 -2.52 6.48
N THR A 183 6.67 -3.29 7.49
CA THR A 183 6.82 -2.79 8.86
C THR A 183 8.05 -1.89 8.96
N VAL A 184 7.90 -0.77 9.68
CA VAL A 184 9.01 0.09 10.12
C VAL A 184 9.07 0.03 11.65
N PRO A 185 10.22 -0.28 12.27
CA PRO A 185 10.34 -0.36 13.73
C PRO A 185 9.88 0.93 14.44
N GLY A 186 9.14 0.77 15.52
CA GLY A 186 8.57 1.89 16.29
C GLY A 186 7.19 2.37 15.81
N CYS A 187 6.59 1.71 14.79
CA CYS A 187 5.18 1.91 14.49
C CYS A 187 4.29 1.31 15.58
N ASN A 188 3.10 1.89 15.78
CA ASN A 188 2.11 1.36 16.69
C ASN A 188 1.27 0.27 15.99
N MET A 189 1.31 -0.95 16.53
CA MET A 189 0.66 -2.14 15.99
C MET A 189 -0.60 -2.56 16.77
N GLU A 190 -1.20 -1.69 17.61
CA GLU A 190 -2.33 -2.02 18.49
C GLU A 190 -3.64 -2.39 17.79
N SER A 191 -3.65 -2.49 16.48
CA SER A 191 -4.82 -2.84 15.67
C SER A 191 -5.02 -4.36 15.46
N GLY A 192 -4.67 -5.19 16.44
CA GLY A 192 -4.81 -6.64 16.34
C GLY A 192 -3.76 -7.34 15.47
N GLN A 193 -2.83 -6.59 14.90
CA GLN A 193 -1.60 -7.12 14.34
C GLN A 193 -0.66 -7.41 15.50
N THR A 194 -0.40 -8.69 15.78
CA THR A 194 0.39 -9.09 16.94
C THR A 194 1.88 -8.85 16.70
N SER A 195 2.58 -8.39 17.74
CA SER A 195 4.05 -8.22 17.76
C SER A 195 4.86 -9.50 17.46
N PHE A 196 4.20 -10.63 17.25
CA PHE A 196 4.82 -11.88 16.83
C PHE A 196 5.48 -11.81 15.45
N PHE A 197 5.06 -10.88 14.59
CA PHE A 197 5.56 -10.80 13.23
C PHE A 197 6.90 -10.08 13.09
N THR A 198 7.26 -9.19 14.03
CA THR A 198 8.48 -8.38 13.94
C THR A 198 9.78 -9.20 13.91
N ASN A 199 9.79 -10.42 14.46
CA ASN A 199 10.96 -11.30 14.43
C ASN A 199 11.00 -12.22 13.19
N PHE A 200 9.93 -12.25 12.39
CA PHE A 200 9.81 -13.15 11.24
C PHE A 200 9.42 -12.44 9.95
N GLU A 201 9.32 -11.12 9.97
CA GLU A 201 8.99 -10.31 8.79
C GLU A 201 10.12 -9.36 8.45
N PRO A 202 10.38 -9.16 7.14
CA PRO A 202 11.31 -8.16 6.69
C PRO A 202 10.82 -6.76 7.07
N VAL A 203 11.71 -5.94 7.59
CA VAL A 203 11.42 -4.56 8.00
C VAL A 203 12.25 -3.56 7.20
N ILE A 204 11.76 -2.35 7.05
CA ILE A 204 12.59 -1.22 6.60
C ILE A 204 13.20 -0.57 7.84
N PRO A 205 14.54 -0.61 8.02
CA PRO A 205 15.18 0.05 9.15
C PRO A 205 14.94 1.57 9.12
N ARG A 206 14.69 2.15 10.28
CA ARG A 206 14.49 3.62 10.41
C ARG A 206 15.69 4.40 9.89
N GLU A 207 16.89 3.92 10.17
CA GLU A 207 18.16 4.51 9.75
C GLU A 207 18.29 4.54 8.23
N ALA A 208 17.77 3.54 7.53
CA ALA A 208 17.75 3.50 6.07
C ALA A 208 16.83 4.59 5.50
N LEU A 209 15.63 4.77 6.07
CA LEU A 209 14.70 5.84 5.66
C LEU A 209 15.30 7.24 5.91
N MET A 210 15.88 7.45 7.11
CA MET A 210 16.52 8.72 7.46
C MET A 210 17.69 9.06 6.52
N ALA A 211 18.52 8.08 6.20
CA ALA A 211 19.70 8.26 5.37
C ALA A 211 19.34 8.43 3.87
N ALA A 212 18.31 7.75 3.39
CA ALA A 212 17.86 7.84 2.00
C ALA A 212 17.22 9.19 1.65
N ARG A 213 16.67 9.93 2.63
CA ARG A 213 16.10 11.27 2.47
C ARG A 213 15.03 11.36 1.37
N TYR A 214 14.03 10.50 1.44
CA TYR A 214 12.81 10.70 0.67
C TYR A 214 12.03 11.89 1.21
N GLU A 215 11.36 12.64 0.35
CA GLU A 215 10.52 13.77 0.75
C GLU A 215 9.27 13.30 1.51
N ALA A 216 8.70 12.17 1.08
CA ALA A 216 7.65 11.47 1.81
C ALA A 216 7.81 9.96 1.64
N VAL A 217 7.36 9.19 2.65
CA VAL A 217 7.31 7.73 2.64
C VAL A 217 5.87 7.30 2.90
N LEU A 218 5.26 6.63 1.92
CA LEU A 218 3.85 6.27 1.86
C LEU A 218 3.71 4.75 2.05
N LEU A 219 3.38 4.33 3.26
CA LEU A 219 3.39 2.92 3.68
C LEU A 219 1.98 2.32 3.74
N GLY A 220 1.87 1.05 3.32
CA GLY A 220 0.83 0.11 3.70
C GLY A 220 1.36 -0.92 4.70
N HIS A 221 0.58 -1.98 4.98
CA HIS A 221 0.85 -3.11 5.85
C HIS A 221 0.37 -2.93 7.30
N ILE A 222 0.57 -1.78 7.91
CA ILE A 222 0.08 -1.52 9.27
C ILE A 222 -1.29 -0.85 9.20
N HIS A 223 -2.31 -1.51 9.74
CA HIS A 223 -3.71 -1.11 9.59
C HIS A 223 -4.08 0.14 10.38
N ARG A 224 -3.24 0.59 11.32
CA ARG A 224 -3.44 1.84 12.07
C ARG A 224 -2.88 3.03 11.30
N PRO A 225 -3.70 4.01 10.90
CA PRO A 225 -3.22 5.24 10.29
C PRO A 225 -2.34 6.01 11.27
N GLN A 226 -1.11 6.32 10.88
CA GLN A 226 -0.16 7.01 11.78
C GLN A 226 0.97 7.68 11.01
N ILE A 227 1.56 8.68 11.65
CA ILE A 227 2.90 9.18 11.36
C ILE A 227 3.85 8.51 12.34
N ILE A 228 4.99 8.04 11.89
CA ILE A 228 5.94 7.36 12.78
C ILE A 228 6.66 8.40 13.65
N GLU A 229 6.64 8.21 14.96
CA GLU A 229 7.31 9.12 15.91
C GLU A 229 8.79 9.32 15.55
N GLY A 230 9.21 10.59 15.41
CA GLY A 230 10.56 10.97 15.00
C GLY A 230 10.87 10.79 13.50
N LEU A 231 9.85 10.51 12.68
CA LEU A 231 9.94 10.45 11.22
C LEU A 231 8.70 11.15 10.62
N ASP A 232 8.67 12.49 10.68
CA ASP A 232 7.48 13.31 10.36
C ASP A 232 7.01 13.21 8.90
N ASN A 233 7.82 12.62 8.03
CA ASN A 233 7.53 12.38 6.61
C ASN A 233 7.20 10.92 6.29
N VAL A 234 7.02 10.04 7.29
CA VAL A 234 6.72 8.62 7.12
C VAL A 234 5.31 8.31 7.61
N PHE A 235 4.43 7.92 6.68
CA PHE A 235 3.00 7.77 6.90
C PHE A 235 2.54 6.34 6.62
N TYR A 236 1.84 5.73 7.55
CA TYR A 236 0.97 4.60 7.26
C TYR A 236 -0.42 5.12 6.91
N SER A 237 -0.96 4.69 5.76
CA SER A 237 -2.35 5.04 5.42
C SER A 237 -3.33 4.42 6.40
N GLY A 238 -2.99 3.25 6.89
CA GLY A 238 -3.90 2.38 7.61
C GLY A 238 -4.87 1.67 6.67
N ALA A 239 -5.64 0.73 7.21
CA ALA A 239 -6.69 0.05 6.48
C ALA A 239 -7.84 1.01 6.15
N ILE A 240 -8.48 0.78 5.00
CA ILE A 240 -9.61 1.62 4.56
C ILE A 240 -10.86 1.42 5.43
N ASN A 241 -10.99 0.26 6.07
CA ASN A 241 -12.11 -0.11 6.94
C ASN A 241 -11.59 -0.90 8.15
N ALA A 242 -12.41 -1.02 9.20
CA ALA A 242 -12.12 -1.86 10.35
C ALA A 242 -12.05 -3.34 9.96
N MET A 243 -10.94 -4.00 10.30
CA MET A 243 -10.69 -5.40 9.93
C MET A 243 -11.22 -6.39 10.96
N ASN A 244 -11.29 -5.98 12.23
CA ASN A 244 -11.76 -6.82 13.34
C ASN A 244 -12.24 -5.94 14.53
N PHE A 245 -12.81 -6.58 15.57
CA PHE A 245 -13.33 -5.87 16.74
C PHE A 245 -12.27 -5.11 17.56
N ASN A 246 -10.98 -5.45 17.45
CA ASN A 246 -9.92 -4.71 18.12
C ASN A 246 -9.67 -3.33 17.47
N ASP A 247 -10.27 -3.09 16.31
CA ASP A 247 -10.20 -1.82 15.60
C ASP A 247 -11.27 -0.82 16.06
N GLU A 248 -12.15 -1.24 16.99
CA GLU A 248 -13.21 -0.38 17.54
C GLU A 248 -12.62 0.90 18.16
N GLY A 249 -13.21 2.03 17.79
CA GLY A 249 -12.76 3.35 18.26
C GLY A 249 -11.48 3.88 17.58
N GLN A 250 -10.97 3.18 16.58
CA GLN A 250 -9.85 3.65 15.76
C GLN A 250 -10.36 4.23 14.44
N ASP A 251 -9.98 5.47 14.15
CA ASP A 251 -10.26 6.09 12.86
C ASP A 251 -9.52 5.36 11.75
N ARG A 252 -10.24 4.89 10.75
CA ARG A 252 -9.73 4.31 9.51
C ARG A 252 -9.78 5.33 8.38
N GLY A 253 -9.08 5.10 7.27
CA GLY A 253 -9.18 6.02 6.15
C GLY A 253 -7.96 6.05 5.24
N PHE A 254 -7.66 7.24 4.76
CA PHE A 254 -6.59 7.51 3.80
C PHE A 254 -6.08 8.94 3.99
N TRP A 255 -5.01 9.31 3.26
CA TRP A 255 -4.40 10.63 3.37
C TRP A 255 -4.43 11.40 2.05
N ILE A 256 -4.51 12.73 2.15
CA ILE A 256 -4.13 13.66 1.09
C ILE A 256 -2.87 14.39 1.54
N HIS A 257 -1.78 14.22 0.80
CA HIS A 257 -0.51 14.92 1.02
C HIS A 257 -0.38 16.07 0.05
N GLU A 258 -0.06 17.25 0.55
CA GLU A 258 0.16 18.46 -0.25
C GLU A 258 1.64 18.81 -0.30
N PHE A 259 2.13 19.07 -1.51
CA PHE A 259 3.50 19.47 -1.79
C PHE A 259 3.49 20.83 -2.46
N ASN A 260 4.43 21.70 -2.08
CA ASN A 260 4.61 23.00 -2.72
C ASN A 260 5.23 22.89 -4.13
N GLU A 261 5.46 24.01 -4.79
CA GLU A 261 6.03 24.06 -6.13
C GLU A 261 7.48 23.53 -6.21
N LYS A 262 8.19 23.53 -5.09
CA LYS A 262 9.56 22.98 -4.99
C LYS A 262 9.56 21.46 -4.72
N GLY A 263 8.38 20.85 -4.61
CA GLY A 263 8.23 19.45 -4.30
C GLY A 263 8.37 19.11 -2.81
N THR A 264 8.41 20.11 -1.92
CA THR A 264 8.50 19.88 -0.48
C THR A 264 7.13 19.57 0.11
N LEU A 265 7.06 18.53 0.95
CA LEU A 265 5.86 18.19 1.69
C LEU A 265 5.46 19.33 2.64
N VAL A 266 4.22 19.82 2.49
CA VAL A 266 3.67 20.90 3.31
C VAL A 266 2.84 20.35 4.45
N LYS A 267 1.94 19.42 4.14
CA LYS A 267 1.08 18.76 5.13
C LYS A 267 0.53 17.44 4.61
N GLY A 268 0.17 16.56 5.53
CA GLY A 268 -0.71 15.42 5.30
C GLY A 268 -2.03 15.66 6.03
N HIS A 269 -3.15 15.46 5.34
CA HIS A 269 -4.49 15.49 5.91
C HIS A 269 -5.12 14.11 5.83
N LYS A 270 -5.50 13.55 6.99
CA LYS A 270 -6.18 12.26 7.07
C LYS A 270 -7.69 12.45 6.88
N TYR A 271 -8.27 11.66 6.01
CA TYR A 271 -9.71 11.50 5.84
C TYR A 271 -10.16 10.22 6.54
N THR A 272 -11.12 10.34 7.44
CA THR A 272 -11.72 9.20 8.13
C THR A 272 -12.88 8.65 7.30
N THR A 273 -12.88 7.34 7.07
CA THR A 273 -13.98 6.64 6.38
C THR A 273 -15.17 6.45 7.31
N PRO A 274 -16.39 6.37 6.76
CA PRO A 274 -17.63 6.22 7.54
C PRO A 274 -17.74 4.89 8.28
#